data_4e96e20f520ca3d80f65368ce9d74cd8
#
_entry.id   4e96e20f520ca3d80f65368ce9d74cd8
#
_cell.length_a   1.000
_cell.length_b   1.000
_cell.length_c   1.000
_cell.angle_alpha   90.00
_cell.angle_beta   90.00
_cell.angle_gamma   90.00
#
_symmetry.space_group_name_H-M   'P 1'
#
loop_
_entity.id
_entity.type
_entity.pdbx_description
1 polymer ?
#
loop_
_entity_poly.entity_id
_entity_poly.type
_entity_poly.pdbx_seq_one_letter_code
_entity_poly.pdbx_strand_id
1 'polypeptide(L)'
;MQACIAPTSHSSNFLIDYFHVKNLITEHVFENYAKPKNYDFLLSLTKFVEGVKQRPLNIDKRFNIQKSQDVKIAKFLKNNQNKKHIDYNVFGTKTGRLTTKKNSFPILTFEKQFRTVLKPNNDWFLEFDFNAAELRTLLALTGERQPKEDIHEWNAKNVYNGRLDREEVKKRTFAWLYNPHSQDKELNKKYNRDLVVNKYFTGEQVTTFFDRVIHADSHRALNYIIQSTTSDLFLRRVLDINEVLKSRKSYISFTLHDSVIIDYSEEDKEMLSEIINVFSNTELGIFKVNVSAGKNFGNMEPLEIRN
;
A
#
# COMPACT_ATOMS: atom_id res chain seq x y z
N MET A 1 -4.02 -8.18 17.95
CA MET A 1 -4.55 -9.50 18.39
C MET A 1 -3.50 -10.56 18.15
N GLN A 2 -2.98 -11.17 19.19
CA GLN A 2 -2.15 -12.36 19.03
C GLN A 2 -3.01 -13.48 18.44
N ALA A 3 -2.43 -14.22 17.49
CA ALA A 3 -3.07 -15.40 16.94
C ALA A 3 -3.58 -16.30 18.08
N CYS A 4 -4.87 -16.67 18.06
CA CYS A 4 -5.37 -17.76 18.87
C CYS A 4 -4.61 -19.03 18.48
N ILE A 5 -3.58 -19.37 19.22
CA ILE A 5 -3.14 -20.73 19.35
C ILE A 5 -4.30 -21.41 20.06
N ALA A 6 -4.94 -22.39 19.43
CA ALA A 6 -5.95 -23.20 20.08
C ALA A 6 -5.32 -23.75 21.36
N PRO A 7 -5.86 -23.44 22.56
CA PRO A 7 -5.24 -23.88 23.79
C PRO A 7 -5.49 -25.38 23.92
N THR A 8 -4.42 -26.14 23.81
CA THR A 8 -4.41 -27.49 24.34
C THR A 8 -4.62 -27.38 25.84
N SER A 9 -5.79 -27.84 26.33
CA SER A 9 -6.11 -28.11 27.75
C SER A 9 -6.10 -26.95 28.77
N HIS A 10 -6.42 -25.73 28.41
CA HIS A 10 -6.75 -24.71 29.41
C HIS A 10 -8.23 -24.88 29.78
N SER A 11 -8.55 -24.87 31.08
CA SER A 11 -9.91 -25.02 31.58
C SER A 11 -10.82 -23.99 30.89
N SER A 12 -12.07 -24.36 30.58
CA SER A 12 -13.08 -23.45 30.00
C SER A 12 -13.22 -22.16 30.81
N ASN A 13 -12.95 -22.20 32.11
CA ASN A 13 -12.97 -21.05 33.02
C ASN A 13 -11.91 -20.00 32.65
N PHE A 14 -10.68 -20.40 32.31
CA PHE A 14 -9.64 -19.44 31.90
C PHE A 14 -10.02 -18.64 30.67
N LEU A 15 -10.63 -19.28 29.68
CA LEU A 15 -11.12 -18.57 28.47
C LEU A 15 -12.27 -17.63 28.78
N ILE A 16 -13.20 -18.03 29.64
CA ILE A 16 -14.30 -17.19 30.09
C ILE A 16 -13.77 -15.96 30.80
N ASP A 17 -12.86 -16.13 31.76
CA ASP A 17 -12.24 -15.04 32.50
C ASP A 17 -11.45 -14.10 31.59
N TYR A 18 -10.68 -14.66 30.64
CA TYR A 18 -9.96 -13.87 29.65
C TYR A 18 -10.88 -12.98 28.80
N PHE A 19 -11.96 -13.55 28.27
CA PHE A 19 -12.91 -12.78 27.48
C PHE A 19 -13.70 -11.79 28.32
N HIS A 20 -14.03 -12.14 29.54
CA HIS A 20 -14.70 -11.22 30.46
C HIS A 20 -13.83 -9.98 30.74
N VAL A 21 -12.59 -10.17 31.15
CA VAL A 21 -11.64 -9.06 31.40
C VAL A 21 -11.41 -8.24 30.13
N LYS A 22 -11.31 -8.88 28.98
CA LYS A 22 -11.16 -8.18 27.70
C LYS A 22 -12.36 -7.33 27.36
N ASN A 23 -13.57 -7.80 27.60
CA ASN A 23 -14.81 -7.04 27.41
C ASN A 23 -14.88 -5.83 28.34
N LEU A 24 -14.58 -6.01 29.63
CA LEU A 24 -14.52 -4.91 30.59
C LEU A 24 -13.55 -3.80 30.17
N ILE A 25 -12.35 -4.17 29.70
CA ILE A 25 -11.37 -3.20 29.17
C ILE A 25 -11.94 -2.48 27.96
N THR A 26 -12.58 -3.21 27.05
CA THR A 26 -13.17 -2.63 25.83
C THR A 26 -14.29 -1.67 26.15
N GLU A 27 -15.21 -2.04 27.03
CA GLU A 27 -16.32 -1.21 27.52
C GLU A 27 -15.78 0.06 28.19
N HIS A 28 -14.82 -0.07 29.11
CA HIS A 28 -14.19 1.07 29.77
C HIS A 28 -13.55 2.05 28.75
N VAL A 29 -12.87 1.54 27.72
CA VAL A 29 -12.28 2.40 26.69
C VAL A 29 -13.35 3.14 25.89
N PHE A 30 -14.44 2.46 25.49
CA PHE A 30 -15.51 3.11 24.71
C PHE A 30 -16.33 4.11 25.53
N GLU A 31 -16.45 3.92 26.83
CA GLU A 31 -17.16 4.83 27.73
C GLU A 31 -16.34 6.08 28.09
N ASN A 32 -15.02 5.94 28.21
CA ASN A 32 -14.17 7.01 28.78
C ASN A 32 -13.30 7.73 27.74
N TYR A 33 -13.19 7.24 26.51
CA TYR A 33 -12.35 7.84 25.47
C TYR A 33 -13.13 8.10 24.19
N ALA A 34 -12.98 9.31 23.66
CA ALA A 34 -13.56 9.65 22.36
C ALA A 34 -12.89 8.83 21.24
N LYS A 35 -13.69 8.36 20.29
CA LYS A 35 -13.15 7.69 19.09
C LYS A 35 -12.30 8.67 18.29
N PRO A 36 -11.07 8.27 17.88
CA PRO A 36 -10.28 9.11 16.99
C PRO A 36 -10.98 9.26 15.63
N LYS A 37 -10.73 10.38 14.94
CA LYS A 37 -11.38 10.69 13.66
C LYS A 37 -11.23 9.61 12.58
N ASN A 38 -10.10 8.89 12.59
CA ASN A 38 -9.83 7.81 11.64
C ASN A 38 -10.17 6.40 12.16
N TYR A 39 -10.99 6.30 13.23
CA TYR A 39 -11.35 5.02 13.87
C TYR A 39 -11.99 4.04 12.87
N ASP A 40 -12.99 4.47 12.13
CA ASP A 40 -13.74 3.60 11.22
C ASP A 40 -12.87 3.11 10.05
N PHE A 41 -11.99 3.97 9.56
CA PHE A 41 -10.97 3.59 8.57
C PHE A 41 -10.03 2.52 9.12
N LEU A 42 -9.48 2.72 10.32
CA LEU A 42 -8.56 1.76 10.94
C LEU A 42 -9.25 0.43 11.29
N LEU A 43 -10.52 0.47 11.69
CA LEU A 43 -11.32 -0.73 11.93
C LEU A 43 -11.54 -1.53 10.64
N SER A 44 -11.93 -0.85 9.55
CA SER A 44 -12.11 -1.46 8.24
C SER A 44 -10.80 -2.04 7.71
N LEU A 45 -9.69 -1.30 7.85
CA LEU A 45 -8.36 -1.76 7.47
C LEU A 45 -7.92 -2.99 8.28
N THR A 46 -8.21 -3.02 9.58
CA THR A 46 -7.89 -4.17 10.44
C THR A 46 -8.67 -5.41 10.00
N LYS A 47 -9.96 -5.26 9.66
CA LYS A 47 -10.78 -6.37 9.12
C LYS A 47 -10.26 -6.85 7.77
N PHE A 48 -9.89 -5.92 6.89
CA PHE A 48 -9.32 -6.24 5.57
C PHE A 48 -8.02 -7.05 5.68
N VAL A 49 -7.05 -6.58 6.48
CA VAL A 49 -5.77 -7.30 6.62
C VAL A 49 -5.93 -8.67 7.29
N GLU A 50 -6.91 -8.83 8.19
CA GLU A 50 -7.25 -10.14 8.74
C GLU A 50 -7.84 -11.05 7.66
N GLY A 51 -8.69 -10.52 6.75
CA GLY A 51 -9.19 -11.26 5.58
C GLY A 51 -8.08 -11.72 4.64
N VAL A 52 -7.10 -10.86 4.37
CA VAL A 52 -5.89 -11.24 3.59
C VAL A 52 -5.11 -12.36 4.27
N LYS A 53 -4.91 -12.26 5.58
CA LYS A 53 -4.21 -13.26 6.39
C LYS A 53 -4.84 -14.65 6.34
N GLN A 54 -6.17 -14.73 6.22
CA GLN A 54 -6.88 -16.01 6.16
C GLN A 54 -6.61 -16.79 4.86
N ARG A 55 -6.14 -16.13 3.80
CA ARG A 55 -5.93 -16.73 2.48
C ARG A 55 -4.48 -17.15 2.30
N PRO A 56 -4.19 -18.45 2.09
CA PRO A 56 -2.84 -18.91 1.82
C PRO A 56 -2.40 -18.49 0.42
N LEU A 57 -1.13 -18.11 0.28
CA LEU A 57 -0.51 -17.87 -1.02
C LEU A 57 -0.37 -19.17 -1.81
N ASN A 58 -0.64 -19.11 -3.10
CA ASN A 58 -0.37 -20.18 -4.05
C ASN A 58 1.11 -20.09 -4.48
N ILE A 59 1.95 -20.92 -3.84
CA ILE A 59 3.40 -20.93 -4.05
C ILE A 59 3.77 -22.16 -4.90
N ASP A 60 4.18 -21.91 -6.14
CA ASP A 60 4.72 -22.96 -7.01
C ASP A 60 6.12 -23.37 -6.52
N LYS A 61 6.25 -24.66 -6.19
CA LYS A 61 7.50 -25.25 -5.67
C LYS A 61 8.28 -26.02 -6.74
N ARG A 62 7.85 -25.97 -7.99
CA ARG A 62 8.51 -26.64 -9.11
C ARG A 62 9.65 -25.77 -9.64
N PHE A 63 10.89 -26.10 -9.33
CA PHE A 63 12.08 -25.42 -9.83
C PHE A 63 13.09 -26.41 -10.38
N ASN A 64 13.87 -25.93 -11.32
CA ASN A 64 14.99 -26.69 -11.85
C ASN A 64 16.26 -26.40 -11.03
N ILE A 65 16.64 -27.33 -10.15
CA ILE A 65 17.78 -27.21 -9.22
C ILE A 65 19.12 -26.95 -9.95
N GLN A 66 19.19 -27.18 -11.26
CA GLN A 66 20.40 -26.95 -12.05
C GLN A 66 20.67 -25.45 -12.36
N LYS A 67 19.65 -24.59 -12.18
CA LYS A 67 19.82 -23.13 -12.37
C LYS A 67 20.19 -22.46 -11.05
N SER A 68 21.23 -21.63 -11.05
CA SER A 68 21.69 -20.92 -9.85
C SER A 68 20.62 -20.05 -9.21
N GLN A 69 19.73 -19.47 -9.99
CA GLN A 69 18.58 -18.70 -9.54
C GLN A 69 17.59 -19.59 -8.77
N ASP A 70 17.30 -20.78 -9.28
CA ASP A 70 16.36 -21.73 -8.66
C ASP A 70 16.90 -22.25 -7.33
N VAL A 71 18.23 -22.39 -7.16
CA VAL A 71 18.85 -22.72 -5.87
C VAL A 71 18.59 -21.64 -4.83
N LYS A 72 18.67 -20.35 -5.19
CA LYS A 72 18.38 -19.23 -4.29
C LYS A 72 16.90 -19.22 -3.90
N ILE A 73 15.99 -19.43 -4.87
CA ILE A 73 14.57 -19.55 -4.64
C ILE A 73 14.27 -20.73 -3.69
N ALA A 74 14.84 -21.90 -3.95
CA ALA A 74 14.66 -23.07 -3.11
C ALA A 74 15.11 -22.83 -1.66
N LYS A 75 16.26 -22.18 -1.46
CA LYS A 75 16.76 -21.78 -0.15
C LYS A 75 15.83 -20.79 0.55
N PHE A 76 15.35 -19.78 -0.17
CA PHE A 76 14.38 -18.83 0.35
C PHE A 76 13.09 -19.54 0.81
N LEU A 77 12.51 -20.40 -0.02
CA LEU A 77 11.29 -21.11 0.28
C LEU A 77 11.47 -22.12 1.44
N LYS A 78 12.63 -22.78 1.52
CA LYS A 78 12.97 -23.64 2.65
C LYS A 78 12.99 -22.87 3.97
N ASN A 79 13.58 -21.66 3.98
CA ASN A 79 13.64 -20.80 5.16
C ASN A 79 12.25 -20.22 5.55
N ASN A 80 11.30 -20.20 4.63
CA ASN A 80 9.95 -19.69 4.83
C ASN A 80 8.85 -20.76 4.63
N GLN A 81 9.20 -22.05 4.73
CA GLN A 81 8.29 -23.17 4.42
C GLN A 81 6.97 -23.16 5.21
N ASN A 82 7.00 -22.63 6.43
CA ASN A 82 5.83 -22.52 7.32
C ASN A 82 5.07 -21.20 7.17
N LYS A 83 5.56 -20.28 6.31
CA LYS A 83 4.97 -18.96 6.10
C LYS A 83 4.23 -18.94 4.77
N LYS A 84 2.96 -19.31 4.81
CA LYS A 84 2.08 -19.33 3.61
C LYS A 84 1.08 -18.19 3.59
N HIS A 85 1.00 -17.41 4.67
CA HIS A 85 0.04 -16.34 4.85
C HIS A 85 0.76 -15.01 5.00
N ILE A 86 0.13 -13.94 4.55
CA ILE A 86 0.60 -12.57 4.77
C ILE A 86 -0.14 -12.03 5.99
N ASP A 87 0.60 -11.72 7.05
CA ASP A 87 0.07 -11.11 8.26
C ASP A 87 0.62 -9.68 8.38
N TYR A 88 -0.19 -8.72 7.92
CA TYR A 88 0.17 -7.30 8.00
C TYR A 88 0.03 -6.76 9.42
N ASN A 89 0.89 -5.79 9.72
CA ASN A 89 0.78 -4.95 10.89
C ASN A 89 0.37 -3.53 10.47
N VAL A 90 -0.84 -3.13 10.81
CA VAL A 90 -1.42 -1.81 10.50
C VAL A 90 -0.71 -0.69 11.25
N PHE A 91 -0.14 -0.99 12.42
CA PHE A 91 0.53 -0.03 13.30
C PHE A 91 2.05 -0.15 13.28
N GLY A 92 2.62 -0.75 12.23
CA GLY A 92 4.05 -1.02 12.14
C GLY A 92 4.92 0.18 11.82
N THR A 93 4.34 1.28 11.29
CA THR A 93 5.05 2.51 10.95
C THR A 93 4.30 3.76 11.44
N LYS A 94 5.02 4.85 11.64
CA LYS A 94 4.42 6.16 11.98
C LYS A 94 3.57 6.70 10.82
N THR A 95 3.96 6.42 9.58
CA THR A 95 3.31 6.92 8.36
C THR A 95 2.09 6.11 7.90
N GLY A 96 1.70 5.06 8.63
CA GLY A 96 0.56 4.22 8.27
C GLY A 96 0.83 3.18 7.19
N ARG A 97 2.03 3.12 6.63
CA ARG A 97 2.42 2.05 5.70
C ARG A 97 2.37 0.70 6.42
N LEU A 98 1.77 -0.27 5.76
CA LEU A 98 1.73 -1.64 6.28
C LEU A 98 3.13 -2.22 6.39
N THR A 99 3.37 -2.98 7.46
CA THR A 99 4.53 -3.86 7.59
C THR A 99 4.06 -5.30 7.74
N THR A 100 4.96 -6.28 7.66
CA THR A 100 4.63 -7.68 7.91
C THR A 100 5.13 -8.11 9.30
N LYS A 101 4.35 -8.96 9.99
CA LYS A 101 4.76 -9.54 11.27
C LYS A 101 5.82 -10.63 11.08
N LYS A 102 6.54 -10.99 12.14
CA LYS A 102 7.67 -11.92 12.11
C LYS A 102 7.36 -13.29 11.47
N ASN A 103 6.17 -13.82 11.70
CA ASN A 103 5.73 -15.13 11.18
C ASN A 103 5.00 -15.05 9.83
N SER A 104 4.91 -13.87 9.23
CA SER A 104 4.31 -13.63 7.91
C SER A 104 5.22 -14.09 6.78
N PHE A 105 4.64 -14.45 5.64
CA PHE A 105 5.39 -14.46 4.39
C PHE A 105 5.95 -13.05 4.13
N PRO A 106 7.24 -12.91 3.81
CA PRO A 106 7.90 -11.59 3.73
C PRO A 106 7.63 -10.88 2.40
N ILE A 107 6.37 -10.64 2.07
CA ILE A 107 5.95 -10.11 0.75
C ILE A 107 6.58 -8.74 0.45
N LEU A 108 6.73 -7.86 1.45
CA LEU A 108 7.26 -6.50 1.28
C LEU A 108 8.76 -6.47 0.95
N THR A 109 9.49 -7.52 1.30
CA THR A 109 10.93 -7.66 1.01
C THR A 109 11.21 -8.78 0.02
N PHE A 110 10.14 -9.28 -0.65
CA PHE A 110 10.26 -10.38 -1.60
C PHE A 110 10.90 -9.90 -2.90
N GLU A 111 12.12 -10.35 -3.17
CA GLU A 111 12.91 -9.91 -4.31
C GLU A 111 12.23 -10.21 -5.65
N LYS A 112 12.31 -9.26 -6.58
CA LYS A 112 11.68 -9.38 -7.90
C LYS A 112 12.00 -10.69 -8.60
N GLN A 113 13.26 -11.12 -8.56
CA GLN A 113 13.72 -12.35 -9.22
C GLN A 113 13.04 -13.63 -8.71
N PHE A 114 12.42 -13.60 -7.52
CA PHE A 114 11.74 -14.77 -6.94
C PHE A 114 10.22 -14.74 -7.13
N ARG A 115 9.65 -13.63 -7.58
CA ARG A 115 8.19 -13.44 -7.65
C ARG A 115 7.48 -14.40 -8.58
N THR A 116 8.19 -15.04 -9.52
CA THR A 116 7.62 -16.04 -10.44
C THR A 116 7.02 -17.25 -9.74
N VAL A 117 7.41 -17.54 -8.49
CA VAL A 117 6.85 -18.65 -7.71
C VAL A 117 5.44 -18.37 -7.18
N LEU A 118 5.02 -17.10 -7.10
CA LEU A 118 3.66 -16.76 -6.71
C LEU A 118 2.73 -16.84 -7.91
N LYS A 119 1.71 -17.69 -7.81
CA LYS A 119 0.67 -17.89 -8.82
C LYS A 119 -0.67 -17.40 -8.29
N PRO A 120 -1.59 -16.95 -9.15
CA PRO A 120 -2.97 -16.73 -8.74
C PRO A 120 -3.64 -18.07 -8.41
N ASN A 121 -4.68 -18.03 -7.58
CA ASN A 121 -5.59 -19.17 -7.39
C ASN A 121 -6.68 -19.19 -8.45
N ASN A 122 -7.07 -18.01 -8.95
CA ASN A 122 -7.95 -17.83 -10.11
C ASN A 122 -7.12 -17.80 -11.41
N ASP A 123 -7.48 -16.95 -12.35
CA ASP A 123 -6.91 -16.95 -13.71
C ASP A 123 -5.66 -16.11 -13.85
N TRP A 124 -5.62 -14.93 -13.21
CA TRP A 124 -4.58 -13.92 -13.37
C TRP A 124 -4.26 -13.20 -12.06
N PHE A 125 -3.04 -12.69 -11.94
CA PHE A 125 -2.77 -11.52 -11.09
C PHE A 125 -2.99 -10.27 -11.92
N LEU A 126 -3.74 -9.31 -11.34
CA LEU A 126 -3.79 -7.92 -11.80
C LEU A 126 -3.13 -7.04 -10.74
N GLU A 127 -2.19 -6.22 -11.17
CA GLU A 127 -1.53 -5.22 -10.33
C GLU A 127 -2.02 -3.84 -10.72
N PHE A 128 -2.47 -3.07 -9.75
CA PHE A 128 -2.83 -1.66 -9.88
C PHE A 128 -1.86 -0.84 -9.06
N ASP A 129 -1.18 0.10 -9.71
CA ASP A 129 -0.14 0.94 -9.12
C ASP A 129 -0.36 2.40 -9.49
N PHE A 130 -0.24 3.31 -8.53
CA PHE A 130 -0.32 4.72 -8.82
C PHE A 130 0.95 5.22 -9.52
N ASN A 131 0.78 5.92 -10.63
CA ASN A 131 1.89 6.59 -11.28
C ASN A 131 2.47 7.69 -10.37
N ALA A 132 3.62 7.43 -9.75
CA ALA A 132 4.32 8.34 -8.85
C ALA A 132 3.43 8.92 -7.72
N ALA A 133 2.80 8.06 -6.94
CA ALA A 133 1.83 8.38 -5.90
C ALA A 133 2.22 9.57 -5.00
N GLU A 134 3.42 9.58 -4.45
CA GLU A 134 3.88 10.62 -3.52
C GLU A 134 4.03 11.99 -4.19
N LEU A 135 4.49 12.03 -5.45
CA LEU A 135 4.60 13.28 -6.20
C LEU A 135 3.23 13.85 -6.56
N ARG A 136 2.27 12.98 -6.92
CA ARG A 136 0.88 13.36 -7.16
C ARG A 136 0.19 13.83 -5.90
N THR A 137 0.48 13.19 -4.76
CA THR A 137 0.01 13.64 -3.45
C THR A 137 0.52 15.04 -3.15
N LEU A 138 1.83 15.30 -3.31
CA LEU A 138 2.39 16.63 -3.10
C LEU A 138 1.70 17.67 -4.00
N LEU A 139 1.53 17.37 -5.29
CA LEU A 139 0.88 18.27 -6.24
C LEU A 139 -0.56 18.60 -5.80
N ALA A 140 -1.32 17.60 -5.36
CA ALA A 140 -2.67 17.81 -4.86
C ALA A 140 -2.72 18.67 -3.60
N LEU A 141 -1.78 18.45 -2.67
CA LEU A 141 -1.71 19.22 -1.41
C LEU A 141 -1.39 20.71 -1.65
N THR A 142 -0.80 21.06 -2.79
CA THR A 142 -0.61 22.46 -3.23
C THR A 142 -1.85 23.04 -3.93
N GLY A 143 -2.92 22.26 -4.12
CA GLY A 143 -4.14 22.70 -4.79
C GLY A 143 -4.10 22.61 -6.32
N GLU A 144 -3.06 22.01 -6.88
CA GLU A 144 -2.85 21.88 -8.30
C GLU A 144 -3.62 20.70 -8.90
N ARG A 145 -4.04 20.85 -10.18
CA ARG A 145 -4.73 19.78 -10.90
C ARG A 145 -3.77 18.66 -11.28
N GLN A 146 -4.27 17.42 -11.23
CA GLN A 146 -3.51 16.24 -11.61
C GLN A 146 -3.33 16.17 -13.14
N PRO A 147 -2.09 15.96 -13.65
CA PRO A 147 -1.89 15.65 -15.07
C PRO A 147 -2.47 14.26 -15.39
N LYS A 148 -3.08 14.13 -16.58
CA LYS A 148 -3.64 12.84 -17.05
C LYS A 148 -2.56 11.87 -17.48
N GLU A 149 -1.45 12.39 -18.05
CA GLU A 149 -0.30 11.62 -18.50
C GLU A 149 0.63 11.19 -17.35
N ASP A 150 1.69 10.45 -17.68
CA ASP A 150 2.79 10.16 -16.74
C ASP A 150 3.34 11.48 -16.20
N ILE A 151 3.43 11.60 -14.86
CA ILE A 151 3.80 12.87 -14.22
C ILE A 151 5.24 13.27 -14.49
N HIS A 152 6.14 12.31 -14.75
CA HIS A 152 7.53 12.61 -15.09
C HIS A 152 7.67 13.11 -16.52
N GLU A 153 6.88 12.58 -17.46
CA GLU A 153 6.75 13.11 -18.83
C GLU A 153 6.13 14.51 -18.81
N TRP A 154 5.08 14.69 -18.01
CA TRP A 154 4.46 16.00 -17.83
C TRP A 154 5.44 17.02 -17.26
N ASN A 155 6.25 16.64 -16.25
CA ASN A 155 7.30 17.50 -15.70
C ASN A 155 8.40 17.80 -16.71
N ALA A 156 8.83 16.82 -17.50
CA ALA A 156 9.81 17.04 -18.57
C ALA A 156 9.36 18.15 -19.52
N LYS A 157 8.09 18.11 -19.91
CA LYS A 157 7.50 19.08 -20.82
C LYS A 157 7.18 20.42 -20.16
N ASN A 158 6.52 20.42 -19.00
CA ASN A 158 5.89 21.63 -18.43
C ASN A 158 6.72 22.29 -17.34
N VAL A 159 7.64 21.57 -16.69
CA VAL A 159 8.55 22.09 -15.66
C VAL A 159 9.92 22.40 -16.27
N TYR A 160 10.45 21.48 -17.05
CA TYR A 160 11.78 21.60 -17.64
C TYR A 160 11.78 22.04 -19.11
N ASN A 161 10.62 22.34 -19.71
CA ASN A 161 10.47 22.82 -21.10
C ASN A 161 11.15 21.91 -22.12
N GLY A 162 11.09 20.59 -21.94
CA GLY A 162 11.69 19.58 -22.83
C GLY A 162 13.21 19.49 -22.79
N ARG A 163 13.89 20.16 -21.84
CA ARG A 163 15.37 20.14 -21.71
C ARG A 163 15.91 18.84 -21.13
N LEU A 164 15.07 18.06 -20.47
CA LEU A 164 15.42 16.80 -19.81
C LEU A 164 14.48 15.70 -20.29
N ASP A 165 14.98 14.48 -20.37
CA ASP A 165 14.15 13.32 -20.62
C ASP A 165 13.38 12.84 -19.35
N ARG A 166 12.47 11.90 -19.55
CA ARG A 166 11.63 11.33 -18.47
C ARG A 166 12.46 10.73 -17.33
N GLU A 167 13.52 9.98 -17.65
CA GLU A 167 14.32 9.27 -16.64
C GLU A 167 15.21 10.24 -15.83
N GLU A 168 15.75 11.26 -16.48
CA GLU A 168 16.49 12.34 -15.81
C GLU A 168 15.56 13.12 -14.86
N VAL A 169 14.36 13.49 -15.33
CA VAL A 169 13.36 14.17 -14.53
C VAL A 169 12.96 13.31 -13.33
N LYS A 170 12.73 12.01 -13.52
CA LYS A 170 12.41 11.09 -12.45
C LYS A 170 13.50 11.08 -11.38
N LYS A 171 14.76 10.92 -11.77
CA LYS A 171 15.90 10.94 -10.83
C LYS A 171 16.00 12.26 -10.07
N ARG A 172 15.88 13.39 -10.76
CA ARG A 172 15.90 14.74 -10.14
C ARG A 172 14.74 14.94 -9.18
N THR A 173 13.54 14.54 -9.59
CA THR A 173 12.34 14.65 -8.77
C THR A 173 12.46 13.85 -7.47
N PHE A 174 12.94 12.60 -7.54
CA PHE A 174 13.16 11.81 -6.34
C PHE A 174 14.24 12.40 -5.42
N ALA A 175 15.38 12.83 -5.98
CA ALA A 175 16.43 13.49 -5.21
C ALA A 175 15.92 14.76 -4.53
N TRP A 176 15.10 15.54 -5.25
CA TRP A 176 14.50 16.77 -4.72
C TRP A 176 13.44 16.48 -3.65
N LEU A 177 12.57 15.49 -3.87
CA LEU A 177 11.46 15.18 -2.97
C LEU A 177 11.92 14.72 -1.58
N TYR A 178 12.99 13.92 -1.53
CA TYR A 178 13.49 13.32 -0.29
C TYR A 178 14.67 14.04 0.35
N ASN A 179 15.29 14.97 -0.35
CA ASN A 179 16.36 15.79 0.22
C ASN A 179 15.87 17.22 0.48
N PRO A 180 15.65 17.60 1.76
CA PRO A 180 15.18 18.94 2.12
C PRO A 180 16.15 20.04 1.68
N HIS A 181 17.43 19.73 1.50
CA HIS A 181 18.46 20.69 1.03
C HIS A 181 18.55 20.78 -0.51
N SER A 182 17.80 20.00 -1.24
CA SER A 182 17.79 20.08 -2.71
C SER A 182 17.18 21.38 -3.20
N GLN A 183 17.91 22.09 -4.07
CA GLN A 183 17.57 23.41 -4.59
C GLN A 183 17.20 23.38 -6.08
N ASP A 184 16.40 22.41 -6.50
CA ASP A 184 15.86 22.42 -7.88
C ASP A 184 14.82 23.54 -8.00
N LYS A 185 15.23 24.65 -8.65
CA LYS A 185 14.43 25.87 -8.77
C LYS A 185 13.12 25.65 -9.53
N GLU A 186 13.14 24.80 -10.55
CA GLU A 186 11.97 24.52 -11.38
C GLU A 186 10.93 23.71 -10.60
N LEU A 187 11.36 22.67 -9.89
CA LEU A 187 10.48 21.90 -9.01
C LEU A 187 9.98 22.72 -7.83
N ASN A 188 10.82 23.52 -7.19
CA ASN A 188 10.40 24.41 -6.09
C ASN A 188 9.31 25.36 -6.52
N LYS A 189 9.42 25.94 -7.73
CA LYS A 189 8.42 26.86 -8.29
C LYS A 189 7.07 26.15 -8.53
N LYS A 190 7.11 24.90 -9.00
CA LYS A 190 5.88 24.16 -9.33
C LYS A 190 5.22 23.50 -8.13
N TYR A 191 6.03 22.89 -7.25
CA TYR A 191 5.50 22.00 -6.19
C TYR A 191 5.46 22.63 -4.79
N ASN A 192 5.94 23.83 -4.59
CA ASN A 192 5.87 24.65 -3.38
C ASN A 192 5.83 23.85 -2.05
N ARG A 193 6.95 23.16 -1.73
CA ARG A 193 7.07 22.32 -0.52
C ARG A 193 6.77 23.09 0.77
N ASP A 194 7.17 24.37 0.82
CA ASP A 194 7.02 25.21 2.02
C ASP A 194 5.55 25.48 2.33
N LEU A 195 4.71 25.68 1.31
CA LEU A 195 3.26 25.83 1.48
C LEU A 195 2.66 24.60 2.16
N VAL A 196 3.09 23.40 1.74
CA VAL A 196 2.59 22.15 2.31
C VAL A 196 3.09 21.96 3.74
N VAL A 197 4.37 22.22 4.01
CA VAL A 197 4.92 22.15 5.36
C VAL A 197 4.20 23.14 6.29
N ASN A 198 4.06 24.40 5.88
CA ASN A 198 3.39 25.43 6.69
C ASN A 198 1.92 25.09 6.99
N LYS A 199 1.24 24.39 6.10
CA LYS A 199 -0.16 24.00 6.28
C LYS A 199 -0.36 22.81 7.25
N TYR A 200 0.56 21.85 7.25
CA TYR A 200 0.38 20.57 7.92
C TYR A 200 1.34 20.31 9.09
N PHE A 201 2.30 21.20 9.35
CA PHE A 201 3.28 21.08 10.42
C PHE A 201 3.23 22.25 11.38
N THR A 202 3.16 21.99 12.69
CA THR A 202 3.03 22.99 13.77
C THR A 202 4.36 23.32 14.47
N GLY A 203 5.49 22.75 14.03
CA GLY A 203 6.79 22.85 14.69
C GLY A 203 7.16 21.60 15.51
N GLU A 204 6.19 20.86 16.03
CA GLU A 204 6.40 19.65 16.83
C GLU A 204 5.69 18.41 16.26
N GLN A 205 4.62 18.64 15.49
CA GLN A 205 3.83 17.55 14.93
C GLN A 205 3.30 17.87 13.54
N VAL A 206 3.12 16.83 12.76
CA VAL A 206 2.40 16.81 11.48
C VAL A 206 0.97 16.36 11.74
N THR A 207 -0.01 17.08 11.18
CA THR A 207 -1.38 16.59 11.05
C THR A 207 -1.68 16.46 9.56
N THR A 208 -1.84 15.22 9.06
CA THR A 208 -1.98 14.96 7.62
C THR A 208 -3.37 15.34 7.09
N PHE A 209 -3.54 15.26 5.76
CA PHE A 209 -4.84 15.46 5.10
C PHE A 209 -5.95 14.54 5.65
N PHE A 210 -5.59 13.35 6.12
CA PHE A 210 -6.52 12.37 6.72
C PHE A 210 -6.49 12.38 8.25
N ASP A 211 -6.16 13.49 8.88
CA ASP A 211 -6.15 13.69 10.33
C ASP A 211 -5.21 12.76 11.13
N ARG A 212 -4.21 12.16 10.47
CA ARG A 212 -3.19 11.40 11.18
C ARG A 212 -2.20 12.36 11.83
N VAL A 213 -1.96 12.20 13.13
CA VAL A 213 -1.03 13.01 13.91
C VAL A 213 0.28 12.25 14.11
N ILE A 214 1.42 12.90 13.80
CA ILE A 214 2.76 12.30 13.89
C ILE A 214 3.71 13.33 14.51
N HIS A 215 4.36 12.99 15.62
CA HIS A 215 5.45 13.81 16.14
C HIS A 215 6.65 13.78 15.18
N ALA A 216 7.09 14.95 14.78
CA ALA A 216 8.13 15.15 13.78
C ALA A 216 8.98 16.38 14.08
N ASP A 217 10.21 16.35 13.63
CA ASP A 217 11.07 17.52 13.46
C ASP A 217 10.87 18.15 12.06
N SER A 218 11.37 19.36 11.87
CA SER A 218 11.25 20.08 10.60
C SER A 218 11.88 19.34 9.41
N HIS A 219 12.96 18.57 9.62
CA HIS A 219 13.64 17.82 8.55
C HIS A 219 12.79 16.68 8.01
N ARG A 220 11.94 16.06 8.85
CA ARG A 220 11.09 14.92 8.51
C ARG A 220 9.66 15.31 8.17
N ALA A 221 9.26 16.56 8.50
CA ALA A 221 7.88 17.00 8.38
C ALA A 221 7.31 16.74 6.98
N LEU A 222 7.96 17.20 5.92
CA LEU A 222 7.50 17.00 4.54
C LEU A 222 7.35 15.52 4.19
N ASN A 223 8.35 14.69 4.52
CA ASN A 223 8.31 13.26 4.26
C ASN A 223 7.13 12.59 4.97
N TYR A 224 6.88 12.94 6.24
CA TYR A 224 5.76 12.37 6.98
C TYR A 224 4.41 12.85 6.43
N ILE A 225 4.29 14.11 6.02
CA ILE A 225 3.08 14.63 5.37
C ILE A 225 2.77 13.82 4.11
N ILE A 226 3.74 13.72 3.20
CA ILE A 226 3.54 13.08 1.89
C ILE A 226 3.33 11.58 2.04
N GLN A 227 4.27 10.87 2.69
CA GLN A 227 4.21 9.42 2.81
C GLN A 227 2.96 8.96 3.55
N SER A 228 2.57 9.67 4.60
CA SER A 228 1.42 9.28 5.39
C SER A 228 0.10 9.57 4.67
N THR A 229 0.00 10.73 4.00
CA THR A 229 -1.18 11.05 3.18
C THR A 229 -1.32 10.06 2.04
N THR A 230 -0.22 9.74 1.34
CA THR A 230 -0.22 8.74 0.23
C THR A 230 -0.61 7.36 0.73
N SER A 231 -0.08 6.93 1.88
CA SER A 231 -0.40 5.63 2.46
C SER A 231 -1.88 5.51 2.83
N ASP A 232 -2.42 6.53 3.52
CA ASP A 232 -3.83 6.51 3.92
C ASP A 232 -4.75 6.59 2.70
N LEU A 233 -4.41 7.40 1.67
CA LEU A 233 -5.12 7.45 0.40
C LEU A 233 -5.14 6.09 -0.29
N PHE A 234 -3.98 5.47 -0.47
CA PHE A 234 -3.85 4.15 -1.09
C PHE A 234 -4.69 3.10 -0.36
N LEU A 235 -4.57 3.03 0.96
CA LEU A 235 -5.29 2.03 1.76
C LEU A 235 -6.80 2.25 1.76
N ARG A 236 -7.28 3.49 1.65
CA ARG A 236 -8.70 3.79 1.43
C ARG A 236 -9.17 3.24 0.09
N ARG A 237 -8.43 3.48 -1.00
CA ARG A 237 -8.77 2.90 -2.32
C ARG A 237 -8.72 1.38 -2.32
N VAL A 238 -7.80 0.76 -1.58
CA VAL A 238 -7.76 -0.70 -1.39
C VAL A 238 -9.03 -1.20 -0.70
N LEU A 239 -9.53 -0.48 0.31
CA LEU A 239 -10.79 -0.85 0.98
C LEU A 239 -11.98 -0.72 0.03
N ASP A 240 -12.03 0.32 -0.80
CA ASP A 240 -13.11 0.49 -1.78
C ASP A 240 -13.09 -0.61 -2.84
N ILE A 241 -11.91 -0.99 -3.36
CA ILE A 241 -11.79 -2.17 -4.24
C ILE A 241 -12.28 -3.43 -3.54
N ASN A 242 -11.94 -3.60 -2.25
CA ASN A 242 -12.39 -4.78 -1.49
C ASN A 242 -13.92 -4.84 -1.37
N GLU A 243 -14.60 -3.70 -1.25
CA GLU A 243 -16.08 -3.67 -1.27
C GLU A 243 -16.65 -3.98 -2.67
N VAL A 244 -16.03 -3.46 -3.74
CA VAL A 244 -16.42 -3.78 -5.13
C VAL A 244 -16.30 -5.28 -5.42
N LEU A 245 -15.28 -5.93 -4.87
CA LEU A 245 -15.03 -7.37 -5.05
C LEU A 245 -15.81 -8.25 -4.07
N LYS A 246 -16.62 -7.67 -3.19
CA LYS A 246 -17.43 -8.43 -2.25
C LYS A 246 -18.40 -9.35 -3.00
N SER A 247 -18.45 -10.62 -2.62
CA SER A 247 -19.25 -11.65 -3.26
C SER A 247 -18.86 -11.98 -4.71
N ARG A 248 -17.64 -11.60 -5.14
CA ARG A 248 -17.04 -11.98 -6.42
C ARG A 248 -16.05 -13.13 -6.25
N LYS A 249 -15.65 -13.76 -7.37
CA LYS A 249 -14.57 -14.76 -7.36
C LYS A 249 -13.20 -14.12 -7.22
N SER A 250 -13.02 -12.95 -7.84
CA SER A 250 -11.83 -12.13 -7.71
C SER A 250 -11.73 -11.54 -6.31
N TYR A 251 -10.52 -11.41 -5.80
CA TYR A 251 -10.28 -10.83 -4.48
C TYR A 251 -8.89 -10.20 -4.40
N ILE A 252 -8.68 -9.28 -3.46
CA ILE A 252 -7.35 -8.74 -3.21
C ILE A 252 -6.49 -9.82 -2.56
N SER A 253 -5.43 -10.23 -3.26
CA SER A 253 -4.47 -11.23 -2.77
C SER A 253 -3.53 -10.62 -1.73
N PHE A 254 -2.95 -9.48 -2.06
CA PHE A 254 -2.05 -8.72 -1.16
C PHE A 254 -1.82 -7.30 -1.67
N THR A 255 -1.17 -6.48 -0.84
CA THR A 255 -0.64 -5.18 -1.22
C THR A 255 0.88 -5.18 -1.15
N LEU A 256 1.53 -4.41 -2.02
CA LEU A 256 2.98 -4.27 -2.03
C LEU A 256 3.35 -2.80 -2.25
N HIS A 257 3.83 -2.13 -1.19
CA HIS A 257 4.08 -0.69 -1.18
C HIS A 257 2.82 0.10 -1.59
N ASP A 258 2.84 0.73 -2.76
CA ASP A 258 1.75 1.56 -3.29
C ASP A 258 0.95 0.82 -4.39
N SER A 259 1.11 -0.51 -4.51
CA SER A 259 0.37 -1.35 -5.44
C SER A 259 -0.53 -2.36 -4.74
N VAL A 260 -1.69 -2.64 -5.34
CA VAL A 260 -2.63 -3.68 -4.92
C VAL A 260 -2.66 -4.79 -5.97
N ILE A 261 -2.54 -6.03 -5.50
CA ILE A 261 -2.54 -7.22 -6.34
C ILE A 261 -3.83 -7.99 -6.14
N ILE A 262 -4.60 -8.12 -7.20
CA ILE A 262 -5.86 -8.84 -7.25
C ILE A 262 -5.61 -10.23 -7.86
N ASP A 263 -6.09 -11.26 -7.18
CA ASP A 263 -6.25 -12.60 -7.70
C ASP A 263 -7.58 -12.63 -8.48
N TYR A 264 -7.46 -12.50 -9.80
CA TYR A 264 -8.56 -12.15 -10.70
C TYR A 264 -9.11 -13.37 -11.43
N SER A 265 -10.44 -13.48 -11.44
CA SER A 265 -11.18 -14.43 -12.26
C SER A 265 -11.74 -13.77 -13.51
N GLU A 266 -11.63 -14.44 -14.66
CA GLU A 266 -12.23 -13.95 -15.92
C GLU A 266 -13.77 -13.88 -15.87
N GLU A 267 -14.41 -14.54 -14.92
CA GLU A 267 -15.85 -14.43 -14.69
C GLU A 267 -16.26 -13.03 -14.18
N ASP A 268 -15.35 -12.28 -13.61
CA ASP A 268 -15.57 -10.93 -13.09
C ASP A 268 -15.08 -9.83 -14.06
N LYS A 269 -14.96 -10.12 -15.36
CA LYS A 269 -14.37 -9.20 -16.35
C LYS A 269 -15.08 -7.85 -16.43
N GLU A 270 -16.37 -7.80 -16.17
CA GLU A 270 -17.15 -6.57 -16.15
C GLU A 270 -16.75 -5.60 -15.04
N MET A 271 -16.10 -6.11 -13.96
CA MET A 271 -15.68 -5.31 -12.80
C MET A 271 -14.40 -4.51 -13.07
N LEU A 272 -13.63 -4.84 -14.10
CA LEU A 272 -12.32 -4.23 -14.33
C LEU A 272 -12.38 -2.70 -14.45
N SER A 273 -13.34 -2.19 -15.22
CA SER A 273 -13.53 -0.74 -15.39
C SER A 273 -13.93 -0.06 -14.09
N GLU A 274 -14.76 -0.69 -13.29
CA GLU A 274 -15.18 -0.18 -11.98
C GLU A 274 -14.00 -0.16 -10.99
N ILE A 275 -13.18 -1.22 -10.93
CA ILE A 275 -11.98 -1.29 -10.10
C ILE A 275 -11.02 -0.16 -10.45
N ILE A 276 -10.76 0.08 -11.74
CA ILE A 276 -9.90 1.16 -12.22
C ILE A 276 -10.45 2.52 -11.80
N ASN A 277 -11.75 2.73 -12.01
CA ASN A 277 -12.40 3.99 -11.65
C ASN A 277 -12.32 4.25 -10.14
N VAL A 278 -12.66 3.27 -9.32
CA VAL A 278 -12.61 3.36 -7.85
C VAL A 278 -11.19 3.60 -7.37
N PHE A 279 -10.18 2.93 -7.95
CA PHE A 279 -8.80 3.12 -7.55
C PHE A 279 -8.24 4.48 -7.97
N SER A 280 -8.55 4.96 -9.19
CA SER A 280 -8.06 6.23 -9.73
C SER A 280 -8.71 7.46 -9.12
N ASN A 281 -9.99 7.38 -8.76
CA ASN A 281 -10.77 8.52 -8.25
C ASN A 281 -10.55 8.68 -6.76
N THR A 282 -9.66 9.59 -6.38
CA THR A 282 -9.22 9.77 -5.00
C THR A 282 -9.72 11.09 -4.42
N GLU A 283 -9.65 11.23 -3.10
CA GLU A 283 -9.96 12.49 -2.38
C GLU A 283 -9.02 13.65 -2.76
N LEU A 284 -7.90 13.32 -3.40
CA LEU A 284 -6.88 14.26 -3.89
C LEU A 284 -6.94 14.46 -5.42
N GLY A 285 -8.04 14.06 -6.05
CA GLY A 285 -8.25 14.14 -7.49
C GLY A 285 -7.99 12.82 -8.21
N ILE A 286 -8.09 12.82 -9.53
CA ILE A 286 -7.93 11.60 -10.35
C ILE A 286 -6.44 11.30 -10.53
N PHE A 287 -5.97 10.24 -9.92
CA PHE A 287 -4.59 9.77 -10.08
C PHE A 287 -4.48 8.82 -11.26
N LYS A 288 -3.42 8.97 -12.06
CA LYS A 288 -3.12 7.99 -13.11
C LYS A 288 -2.74 6.66 -12.49
N VAL A 289 -3.36 5.59 -12.99
CA VAL A 289 -3.13 4.21 -12.58
C VAL A 289 -2.40 3.46 -13.70
N ASN A 290 -1.37 2.71 -13.35
CA ASN A 290 -0.76 1.70 -14.20
C ASN A 290 -1.39 0.36 -13.85
N VAL A 291 -1.77 -0.42 -14.86
CA VAL A 291 -2.31 -1.77 -14.67
C VAL A 291 -1.42 -2.77 -15.37
N SER A 292 -1.10 -3.86 -14.71
CA SER A 292 -0.34 -4.97 -15.27
C SER A 292 -1.06 -6.27 -14.98
N ALA A 293 -0.90 -7.28 -15.86
CA ALA A 293 -1.47 -8.62 -15.68
C ALA A 293 -0.41 -9.70 -15.86
N GLY A 294 -0.55 -10.81 -15.15
CA GLY A 294 0.36 -11.95 -15.29
C GLY A 294 -0.19 -13.26 -14.72
N LYS A 295 0.26 -14.38 -15.27
CA LYS A 295 -0.01 -15.73 -14.74
C LYS A 295 0.88 -16.07 -13.53
N ASN A 296 1.77 -15.18 -13.16
CA ASN A 296 2.55 -15.21 -11.94
C ASN A 296 3.03 -13.78 -11.62
N PHE A 297 3.40 -13.54 -10.37
CA PHE A 297 3.77 -12.19 -9.90
C PHE A 297 5.14 -11.70 -10.42
N GLY A 298 5.96 -12.56 -10.99
CA GLY A 298 7.27 -12.19 -11.55
C GLY A 298 7.20 -11.71 -13.00
N ASN A 299 6.22 -12.17 -13.76
CA ASN A 299 6.02 -11.89 -15.17
C ASN A 299 4.70 -11.12 -15.36
N MET A 300 4.69 -9.87 -14.92
CA MET A 300 3.57 -8.95 -15.06
C MET A 300 3.81 -8.08 -16.30
N GLU A 301 2.84 -8.03 -17.21
CA GLU A 301 2.89 -7.24 -18.43
C GLU A 301 1.90 -6.08 -18.36
N PRO A 302 2.26 -4.87 -18.80
CA PRO A 302 1.36 -3.74 -18.83
C PRO A 302 0.09 -4.05 -19.63
N LEU A 303 -1.07 -3.70 -19.09
CA LEU A 303 -2.35 -3.72 -19.80
C LEU A 303 -2.64 -2.33 -20.37
N GLU A 304 -2.78 -2.24 -21.69
CA GLU A 304 -3.32 -1.07 -22.33
C GLU A 304 -4.85 -1.03 -22.14
N ILE A 305 -5.29 -0.14 -21.28
CA ILE A 305 -6.72 0.09 -21.07
C ILE A 305 -7.16 1.07 -22.16
N ARG A 306 -7.85 0.56 -23.17
CA ARG A 306 -8.55 1.41 -24.15
C ARG A 306 -9.75 2.04 -23.45
N ASN A 307 -9.66 3.37 -23.25
CA ASN A 307 -10.79 4.18 -22.77
C ASN A 307 -11.92 4.20 -23.80
#